data_dc0af9bce616983908bac659cc7fc1e2
#
_entry.id   dc0af9bce616983908bac659cc7fc1e2
#
_cell.length_a   1.000
_cell.length_b   1.000
_cell.length_c   1.000
_cell.angle_alpha   90.00
_cell.angle_beta   90.00
_cell.angle_gamma   90.00
#
_symmetry.space_group_name_H-M   'P 1'
#
loop_
_entity.id
_entity.type
_entity.pdbx_description
1 polymer ?
#
loop_
_entity_poly.entity_id
_entity_poly.type
_entity_poly.pdbx_seq_one_letter_code
_entity_poly.pdbx_strand_id
1 'polypeptide(L)'
;MLRLRMMRAPQKYVQGKDSLLQFHKEMTSLGDKWLFICSRSGYKMAHDKIEKSFEGTSDVRQYEIFGGVSSTGEIEKMREIVRENHLNVVVGVGGGSAIDTAKATAHYEKLPVVIVPTVVATDAPCTGLSVIYNDDETFNSYLFYPK
;
A
#
# COMPACT_ATOMS: atom_id res chain seq x y z
N MET A 1 33.21 -11.34 18.41
CA MET A 1 32.04 -10.44 18.61
C MET A 1 30.86 -10.90 17.77
N LEU A 2 29.81 -11.37 18.40
CA LEU A 2 28.58 -11.76 17.70
C LEU A 2 27.89 -10.50 17.16
N ARG A 3 27.84 -10.35 15.83
CA ARG A 3 27.02 -9.31 15.19
C ARG A 3 25.59 -9.82 15.13
N LEU A 4 24.70 -9.22 15.90
CA LEU A 4 23.28 -9.46 15.76
C LEU A 4 22.80 -8.93 14.40
N ARG A 5 22.18 -9.80 13.62
CA ARG A 5 21.50 -9.42 12.38
C ARG A 5 20.00 -9.45 12.66
N MET A 6 19.35 -8.33 12.44
CA MET A 6 17.92 -8.22 12.62
C MET A 6 17.25 -8.02 11.24
N MET A 7 16.31 -8.86 10.91
CA MET A 7 15.46 -8.71 9.75
C MET A 7 14.03 -8.45 10.22
N ARG A 8 13.39 -7.44 9.64
CA ARG A 8 11.98 -7.18 9.84
C ARG A 8 11.24 -7.57 8.57
N ALA A 9 10.18 -8.31 8.76
CA ALA A 9 9.30 -8.76 7.70
C ALA A 9 7.87 -8.32 7.99
N PRO A 10 6.99 -8.28 6.98
CA PRO A 10 5.56 -8.11 7.19
C PRO A 10 5.02 -9.15 8.18
N GLN A 11 3.98 -8.80 8.93
CA GLN A 11 3.32 -9.73 9.85
C GLN A 11 2.69 -10.92 9.13
N LYS A 12 2.27 -10.71 7.89
CA LYS A 12 1.66 -11.74 7.05
C LYS A 12 2.17 -11.61 5.63
N TYR A 13 2.55 -12.73 5.05
CA TYR A 13 2.96 -12.84 3.66
C TYR A 13 2.15 -13.96 2.99
N VAL A 14 1.54 -13.65 1.85
CA VAL A 14 0.75 -14.60 1.07
C VAL A 14 1.30 -14.63 -0.34
N GLN A 15 1.65 -15.83 -0.81
CA GLN A 15 2.17 -16.05 -2.16
C GLN A 15 1.51 -17.30 -2.75
N GLY A 16 1.24 -17.27 -4.04
CA GLY A 16 0.73 -18.40 -4.78
C GLY A 16 0.04 -17.97 -6.07
N LYS A 17 -0.21 -18.93 -6.94
CA LYS A 17 -0.97 -18.68 -8.17
C LYS A 17 -2.35 -18.15 -7.80
N ASP A 18 -2.76 -17.06 -8.45
CA ASP A 18 -4.05 -16.41 -8.23
C ASP A 18 -4.35 -16.03 -6.77
N SER A 19 -3.30 -15.75 -5.98
CA SER A 19 -3.44 -15.37 -4.56
C SER A 19 -4.33 -14.14 -4.34
N LEU A 20 -4.41 -13.23 -5.32
CA LEU A 20 -5.28 -12.05 -5.22
C LEU A 20 -6.78 -12.40 -5.18
N LEU A 21 -7.18 -13.56 -5.67
CA LEU A 21 -8.56 -14.04 -5.53
C LEU A 21 -8.92 -14.35 -4.07
N GLN A 22 -7.92 -14.50 -3.21
CA GLN A 22 -8.07 -14.71 -1.77
C GLN A 22 -7.83 -13.45 -0.95
N PHE A 23 -7.67 -12.29 -1.60
CA PHE A 23 -7.28 -11.04 -0.94
C PHE A 23 -8.20 -10.72 0.25
N HIS A 24 -9.49 -10.64 0.05
CA HIS A 24 -10.45 -10.31 1.11
C HIS A 24 -10.39 -11.34 2.26
N LYS A 25 -10.40 -12.62 1.94
CA LYS A 25 -10.34 -13.69 2.94
C LYS A 25 -9.10 -13.58 3.83
N GLU A 26 -7.95 -13.30 3.23
CA GLU A 26 -6.68 -13.24 3.95
C GLU A 26 -6.48 -11.95 4.73
N MET A 27 -7.12 -10.85 4.32
CA MET A 27 -6.90 -9.51 4.86
C MET A 27 -8.10 -8.94 5.62
N THR A 28 -9.22 -9.65 5.68
CA THR A 28 -10.49 -9.14 6.25
C THR A 28 -10.40 -8.71 7.72
N SER A 29 -9.46 -9.25 8.49
CA SER A 29 -9.25 -8.87 9.88
C SER A 29 -8.71 -7.44 10.06
N LEU A 30 -8.20 -6.81 9.00
CA LEU A 30 -7.62 -5.48 9.07
C LEU A 30 -8.67 -4.36 9.07
N GLY A 31 -9.80 -4.56 8.42
CA GLY A 31 -10.86 -3.57 8.34
C GLY A 31 -11.89 -3.89 7.26
N ASP A 32 -12.76 -2.93 6.98
CA ASP A 32 -13.90 -3.07 6.06
C ASP A 32 -14.07 -1.90 5.08
N LYS A 33 -13.20 -0.90 5.15
CA LYS A 33 -13.23 0.30 4.29
C LYS A 33 -11.84 0.55 3.73
N TRP A 34 -11.66 0.20 2.48
CA TRP A 34 -10.37 0.02 1.83
C TRP A 34 -10.04 1.17 0.87
N LEU A 35 -8.84 1.74 1.01
CA LEU A 35 -8.25 2.62 -0.01
C LEU A 35 -7.17 1.85 -0.76
N PHE A 36 -7.34 1.66 -2.05
CA PHE A 36 -6.35 1.08 -2.95
C PHE A 36 -5.64 2.19 -3.71
N ILE A 37 -4.36 2.39 -3.42
CA ILE A 37 -3.49 3.33 -4.13
C ILE A 37 -2.73 2.54 -5.18
N CYS A 38 -3.02 2.79 -6.43
CA CYS A 38 -2.57 1.95 -7.54
C CYS A 38 -1.74 2.74 -8.54
N SER A 39 -0.68 2.11 -9.06
CA SER A 39 -0.14 2.52 -10.35
C SER A 39 -1.11 2.13 -11.46
N ARG A 40 -1.02 2.75 -12.64
CA ARG A 40 -1.90 2.42 -13.77
C ARG A 40 -1.78 0.94 -14.17
N SER A 41 -0.56 0.44 -14.27
CA SER A 41 -0.31 -0.98 -14.59
C SER A 41 -0.74 -1.90 -13.45
N GLY A 42 -0.51 -1.51 -12.21
CA GLY A 42 -0.94 -2.27 -11.04
C GLY A 42 -2.46 -2.41 -10.98
N TYR A 43 -3.19 -1.34 -11.25
CA TYR A 43 -4.65 -1.38 -11.35
C TYR A 43 -5.13 -2.39 -12.41
N LYS A 44 -4.57 -2.29 -13.61
CA LYS A 44 -4.92 -3.23 -14.71
C LYS A 44 -4.64 -4.69 -14.37
N MET A 45 -3.53 -4.95 -13.68
CA MET A 45 -3.14 -6.32 -13.33
C MET A 45 -3.96 -6.92 -12.20
N ALA A 46 -4.34 -6.12 -11.22
CA ALA A 46 -4.83 -6.61 -9.93
C ALA A 46 -6.31 -6.34 -9.66
N HIS A 47 -6.89 -5.27 -10.23
CA HIS A 47 -8.24 -4.80 -9.89
C HIS A 47 -9.31 -5.90 -9.97
N ASP A 48 -9.40 -6.61 -11.09
CA ASP A 48 -10.49 -7.57 -11.31
C ASP A 48 -10.41 -8.75 -10.34
N LYS A 49 -9.21 -9.23 -10.06
CA LYS A 49 -9.00 -10.33 -9.11
C LYS A 49 -9.29 -9.91 -7.68
N ILE A 50 -8.88 -8.70 -7.30
CA ILE A 50 -9.17 -8.13 -5.99
C ILE A 50 -10.68 -7.95 -5.83
N GLU A 51 -11.35 -7.31 -6.80
CA GLU A 51 -12.81 -7.12 -6.77
C GLU A 51 -13.55 -8.46 -6.66
N LYS A 52 -13.11 -9.46 -7.39
CA LYS A 52 -13.69 -10.81 -7.29
C LYS A 52 -13.58 -11.38 -5.88
N SER A 53 -12.49 -11.10 -5.18
CA SER A 53 -12.30 -11.56 -3.79
C SER A 53 -13.30 -10.94 -2.82
N PHE A 54 -13.88 -9.78 -3.16
CA PHE A 54 -14.87 -9.07 -2.34
C PHE A 54 -16.31 -9.46 -2.64
N GLU A 55 -16.56 -10.35 -3.60
CA GLU A 55 -17.93 -10.80 -3.92
C GLU A 55 -18.66 -11.32 -2.66
N GLY A 56 -19.90 -10.88 -2.48
CA GLY A 56 -20.71 -11.26 -1.33
C GLY A 56 -20.42 -10.48 -0.05
N THR A 57 -19.49 -9.50 -0.09
CA THR A 57 -19.19 -8.64 1.06
C THR A 57 -19.82 -7.25 0.89
N SER A 58 -20.03 -6.56 2.01
CA SER A 58 -20.49 -5.16 2.02
C SER A 58 -19.35 -4.16 2.23
N ASP A 59 -18.11 -4.60 2.16
CA ASP A 59 -16.94 -3.74 2.36
C ASP A 59 -16.89 -2.61 1.33
N VAL A 60 -16.47 -1.43 1.78
CA VAL A 60 -16.23 -0.28 0.91
C VAL A 60 -14.85 -0.41 0.27
N ARG A 61 -14.77 -0.23 -1.04
CA ARG A 61 -13.50 -0.23 -1.78
C ARG A 61 -13.43 1.03 -2.63
N GLN A 62 -12.40 1.80 -2.41
CA GLN A 62 -12.10 2.98 -3.22
C GLN A 62 -10.73 2.82 -3.85
N TYR A 63 -10.67 2.96 -5.17
CA TYR A 63 -9.43 2.85 -5.95
C TYR A 63 -9.01 4.23 -6.43
N GLU A 64 -7.75 4.57 -6.19
CA GLU A 64 -7.15 5.81 -6.65
C GLU A 64 -5.88 5.51 -7.45
N ILE A 65 -5.79 6.08 -8.65
CA ILE A 65 -4.57 6.05 -9.44
C ILE A 65 -3.67 7.18 -8.98
N PHE A 66 -2.49 6.84 -8.45
CA PHE A 66 -1.57 7.85 -7.96
C PHE A 66 -0.79 8.54 -9.11
N GLY A 67 -0.24 9.73 -8.84
CA GLY A 67 0.37 10.59 -9.87
C GLY A 67 1.75 10.16 -10.37
N GLY A 68 2.26 8.99 -9.99
CA GLY A 68 3.51 8.44 -10.49
C GLY A 68 4.73 8.65 -9.59
N VAL A 69 4.66 9.56 -8.64
CA VAL A 69 5.74 9.89 -7.69
C VAL A 69 5.18 9.92 -6.28
N SER A 70 5.93 9.39 -5.31
CA SER A 70 5.60 9.47 -3.88
C SER A 70 5.92 10.87 -3.35
N SER A 71 5.14 11.85 -3.80
CA SER A 71 5.31 13.26 -3.42
C SER A 71 4.52 13.61 -2.17
N THR A 72 4.92 14.70 -1.53
CA THR A 72 4.18 15.24 -0.37
C THR A 72 2.74 15.57 -0.72
N GLY A 73 2.48 16.13 -1.91
CA GLY A 73 1.13 16.45 -2.38
C GLY A 73 0.28 15.22 -2.64
N GLU A 74 0.84 14.18 -3.23
CA GLU A 74 0.12 12.90 -3.44
C GLU A 74 -0.24 12.25 -2.10
N ILE A 75 0.67 12.24 -1.14
CA ILE A 75 0.41 11.68 0.19
C ILE A 75 -0.71 12.45 0.89
N GLU A 76 -0.67 13.79 0.87
CA GLU A 76 -1.75 14.60 1.44
C GLU A 76 -3.09 14.39 0.77
N LYS A 77 -3.12 14.27 -0.55
CA LYS A 77 -4.32 13.93 -1.31
C LYS A 77 -4.93 12.60 -0.85
N MET A 78 -4.11 11.58 -0.70
CA MET A 78 -4.56 10.26 -0.24
C MET A 78 -5.04 10.30 1.22
N ARG A 79 -4.38 11.06 2.07
CA ARG A 79 -4.79 11.27 3.47
C ARG A 79 -6.17 11.95 3.55
N GLU A 80 -6.42 12.96 2.74
CA GLU A 80 -7.73 13.62 2.65
C GLU A 80 -8.83 12.64 2.24
N ILE A 81 -8.57 11.79 1.24
CA ILE A 81 -9.50 10.75 0.80
C ILE A 81 -9.83 9.79 1.95
N VAL A 82 -8.83 9.36 2.69
CA VAL A 82 -9.02 8.49 3.87
C VAL A 82 -9.95 9.16 4.89
N ARG A 83 -9.70 10.41 5.22
CA ARG A 83 -10.49 11.15 6.23
C ARG A 83 -11.92 11.42 5.77
N GLU A 84 -12.09 11.89 4.55
CA GLU A 84 -13.41 12.25 4.00
C GLU A 84 -14.33 11.03 3.85
N ASN A 85 -13.78 9.88 3.54
CA ASN A 85 -14.54 8.65 3.30
C ASN A 85 -14.48 7.66 4.47
N HIS A 86 -13.83 8.03 5.58
CA HIS A 86 -13.68 7.20 6.78
C HIS A 86 -13.08 5.82 6.47
N LEU A 87 -12.08 5.78 5.58
CA LEU A 87 -11.42 4.53 5.20
C LEU A 87 -10.50 4.07 6.32
N ASN A 88 -10.36 2.76 6.49
CA ASN A 88 -9.65 2.20 7.64
C ASN A 88 -8.54 1.20 7.29
N VAL A 89 -8.32 0.94 6.02
CA VAL A 89 -7.17 0.15 5.52
C VAL A 89 -6.62 0.79 4.27
N VAL A 90 -5.30 0.86 4.15
CA VAL A 90 -4.62 1.35 2.95
C VAL A 90 -3.92 0.19 2.25
N VAL A 91 -4.10 0.10 0.95
CA VAL A 91 -3.46 -0.93 0.10
C VAL A 91 -2.66 -0.25 -1.00
N GLY A 92 -1.39 -0.58 -1.11
CA GLY A 92 -0.53 -0.14 -2.22
C GLY A 92 -0.41 -1.22 -3.28
N VAL A 93 -0.78 -0.90 -4.52
CA VAL A 93 -0.78 -1.83 -5.65
C VAL A 93 0.10 -1.28 -6.76
N GLY A 94 1.24 -1.88 -6.99
CA GLY A 94 2.15 -1.42 -8.04
C GLY A 94 3.62 -1.63 -7.73
N GLY A 95 4.45 -0.73 -8.23
CA GLY A 95 5.88 -0.67 -7.97
C GLY A 95 6.23 0.17 -6.73
N GLY A 96 7.53 0.48 -6.58
CA GLY A 96 8.07 1.14 -5.39
C GLY A 96 7.38 2.45 -5.03
N SER A 97 7.10 3.33 -6.00
CA SER A 97 6.48 4.64 -5.74
C SER A 97 5.04 4.52 -5.22
N ALA A 98 4.23 3.61 -5.79
CA ALA A 98 2.87 3.37 -5.31
C ALA A 98 2.88 2.78 -3.90
N ILE A 99 3.79 1.85 -3.64
CA ILE A 99 3.98 1.22 -2.34
C ILE A 99 4.43 2.24 -1.29
N ASP A 100 5.40 3.09 -1.62
CA ASP A 100 5.88 4.14 -0.73
C ASP A 100 4.79 5.16 -0.39
N THR A 101 3.97 5.55 -1.37
CA THR A 101 2.81 6.43 -1.15
C THR A 101 1.81 5.78 -0.19
N ALA A 102 1.49 4.51 -0.37
CA ALA A 102 0.58 3.78 0.49
C ALA A 102 1.11 3.64 1.93
N LYS A 103 2.37 3.30 2.08
CA LYS A 103 3.02 3.19 3.40
C LYS A 103 3.02 4.53 4.14
N ALA A 104 3.36 5.62 3.46
CA ALA A 104 3.36 6.96 4.07
C ALA A 104 1.95 7.39 4.48
N THR A 105 0.96 7.20 3.61
CA THR A 105 -0.44 7.52 3.91
C THR A 105 -0.94 6.76 5.13
N ALA A 106 -0.72 5.45 5.16
CA ALA A 106 -1.12 4.61 6.28
C ALA A 106 -0.42 5.01 7.59
N HIS A 107 0.86 5.32 7.53
CA HIS A 107 1.63 5.74 8.69
C HIS A 107 1.07 7.02 9.31
N TYR A 108 0.86 8.06 8.51
CA TYR A 108 0.34 9.33 9.00
C TYR A 108 -1.10 9.25 9.50
N GLU A 109 -1.92 8.39 8.93
CA GLU A 109 -3.30 8.17 9.36
C GLU A 109 -3.43 7.06 10.42
N LYS A 110 -2.33 6.43 10.81
CA LYS A 110 -2.27 5.34 11.81
C LYS A 110 -3.15 4.15 11.43
N LEU A 111 -3.10 3.75 10.18
CA LEU A 111 -3.88 2.65 9.61
C LEU A 111 -2.99 1.47 9.23
N PRO A 112 -3.55 0.26 9.20
CA PRO A 112 -2.85 -0.87 8.62
C PRO A 112 -2.63 -0.68 7.13
N VAL A 113 -1.53 -1.24 6.62
CA VAL A 113 -1.17 -1.20 5.20
C VAL A 113 -0.99 -2.61 4.66
N VAL A 114 -1.51 -2.83 3.47
CA VAL A 114 -1.30 -4.06 2.69
C VAL A 114 -0.53 -3.69 1.43
N ILE A 115 0.44 -4.50 1.06
CA ILE A 115 1.27 -4.29 -0.12
C ILE A 115 1.00 -5.39 -1.13
N VAL A 116 0.65 -4.97 -2.35
CA VAL A 116 0.45 -5.84 -3.51
C VAL A 116 1.48 -5.44 -4.58
N PRO A 117 2.70 -6.01 -4.55
CA PRO A 117 3.73 -5.65 -5.50
C PRO A 117 3.41 -6.25 -6.88
N THR A 118 3.53 -5.43 -7.91
CA THR A 118 3.39 -5.85 -9.31
C THR A 118 4.72 -5.81 -10.05
N VAL A 119 5.79 -5.36 -9.40
CA VAL A 119 7.17 -5.32 -9.89
C VAL A 119 8.08 -5.93 -8.84
N VAL A 120 8.93 -6.88 -9.24
CA VAL A 120 9.87 -7.56 -8.33
C VAL A 120 11.22 -6.85 -8.18
N ALA A 121 11.42 -5.73 -8.86
CA ALA A 121 12.69 -5.00 -8.90
C ALA A 121 12.83 -3.94 -7.80
N THR A 122 12.11 -4.07 -6.69
CA THR A 122 12.15 -3.11 -5.57
C THR A 122 12.11 -3.85 -4.24
N ASP A 123 12.76 -3.27 -3.22
CA ASP A 123 12.71 -3.74 -1.84
C ASP A 123 11.57 -3.08 -1.02
N ALA A 124 10.85 -2.12 -1.60
CA ALA A 124 9.78 -1.38 -0.95
C ALA A 124 8.73 -2.26 -0.25
N PRO A 125 8.34 -3.44 -0.78
CA PRO A 125 7.39 -4.32 -0.10
C PRO A 125 7.83 -4.80 1.29
N CYS A 126 9.14 -4.91 1.50
CA CYS A 126 9.71 -5.51 2.71
C CYS A 126 10.42 -4.50 3.62
N THR A 127 10.54 -3.24 3.21
CA THR A 127 11.27 -2.22 3.97
C THR A 127 10.36 -1.40 4.88
N GLY A 128 10.90 -0.99 6.02
CA GLY A 128 10.25 -0.09 6.96
C GLY A 128 10.52 1.38 6.64
N LEU A 129 10.64 1.74 5.37
CA LEU A 129 10.85 3.13 4.96
C LEU A 129 10.10 3.44 3.67
N SER A 130 9.85 4.72 3.45
CA SER A 130 9.41 5.27 2.17
C SER A 130 10.35 6.38 1.72
N VAL A 131 10.54 6.48 0.41
CA VAL A 131 11.24 7.62 -0.20
C VAL A 131 10.19 8.67 -0.55
N ILE A 132 10.36 9.88 -0.03
CA ILE A 132 9.43 10.99 -0.21
C ILE A 132 10.06 12.05 -1.10
N TYR A 133 9.30 12.54 -2.05
CA TYR A 133 9.69 13.60 -2.97
C TYR A 133 8.88 14.87 -2.74
N ASN A 134 9.42 16.01 -3.16
CA ASN A 134 8.65 17.23 -3.30
C ASN A 134 7.76 17.14 -4.55
N ASP A 135 6.80 18.06 -4.67
CA ASP A 135 5.87 18.03 -5.81
C ASP A 135 6.55 18.34 -7.15
N ASP A 136 7.75 18.96 -7.12
CA ASP A 136 8.61 19.15 -8.30
C ASP A 136 9.48 17.94 -8.64
N GLU A 137 9.22 16.79 -8.01
CA GLU A 137 9.95 15.53 -8.17
C GLU A 137 11.38 15.51 -7.62
N THR A 138 11.80 16.55 -6.93
CA THR A 138 13.09 16.55 -6.23
C THR A 138 13.00 15.76 -4.93
N PHE A 139 14.13 15.15 -4.53
CA PHE A 139 14.19 14.38 -3.29
C PHE A 139 13.86 15.26 -2.07
N ASN A 140 12.97 14.78 -1.21
CA ASN A 140 12.63 15.43 0.06
C ASN A 140 13.31 14.73 1.23
N SER A 141 12.91 13.48 1.50
CA SER A 141 13.37 12.77 2.69
C SER A 141 13.13 11.27 2.60
N TYR A 142 13.71 10.56 3.55
CA TYR A 142 13.29 9.20 3.88
C TYR A 142 12.34 9.25 5.08
N LEU A 143 11.21 8.59 4.99
CA LEU A 143 10.31 8.36 6.10
C LEU A 143 10.58 6.96 6.65
N PHE A 144 11.03 6.90 7.89
CA PHE A 144 11.24 5.64 8.60
C PHE A 144 10.05 5.32 9.48
N TYR A 145 9.55 4.10 9.37
CA TYR A 145 8.41 3.66 10.16
C TYR A 145 8.87 3.14 11.51
N PRO A 146 8.10 3.40 12.59
CA PRO A 146 8.42 2.88 13.90
C PRO A 146 8.41 1.35 13.93
N LYS A 147 9.13 0.86 14.89
CA LYS A 147 9.30 -0.58 15.13
C LYS A 147 8.04 -1.22 15.66
#